data_78c3d4ddaab415f5b7a21c3fb9f2b9c3
#
_entry.id   78c3d4ddaab415f5b7a21c3fb9f2b9c3
#
_cell.length_a   1.000
_cell.length_b   1.000
_cell.length_c   1.000
_cell.angle_alpha   90.00
_cell.angle_beta   90.00
_cell.angle_gamma   90.00
#
_symmetry.space_group_name_H-M   'P 1'
#
loop_
_entity.id
_entity.type
_entity.pdbx_description
1 polymer ?
#
loop_
_entity_poly.entity_id
_entity_poly.type
_entity_poly.pdbx_seq_one_letter_code
_entity_poly.pdbx_strand_id
1 'polypeptide(L)'
;MNNVYTHGHHESVLRSHSWRTAENSAGYLLPHLRPGMSLLDVGAGPGTITADLARLVEPGRTTALEANAAALDITKSAFENLDLDVEFVVGDVHALDLPDDTYDVVHAHQVLQHVADPVQALREMRRVCKPGGTVAVRDSDYHGFVWYPELPELDEWMALYQRMARANSGEPDAGRRLLSWALAAGFEQADATTSTWAFTNPEDRAFWGGMWADRVLKSALADQARASGVPEQQLEAISQAWRTWADTPGATISILHGELLCTA
;
A
#
# COMPACT_ATOMS: atom_id res chain seq x y z
N MET A 1 13.33 7.00 14.13
CA MET A 1 13.26 8.09 13.11
C MET A 1 11.79 8.27 12.78
N ASN A 2 11.28 9.51 12.69
CA ASN A 2 9.87 9.68 12.31
C ASN A 2 9.72 9.37 10.80
N ASN A 3 9.07 8.27 10.47
CA ASN A 3 8.65 8.00 9.09
C ASN A 3 7.62 9.05 8.67
N VAL A 4 7.91 9.77 7.60
CA VAL A 4 6.98 10.75 7.02
C VAL A 4 6.23 10.04 5.89
N TYR A 5 4.92 9.83 6.08
CA TYR A 5 4.08 9.24 5.06
C TYR A 5 3.89 10.22 3.89
N THR A 6 4.46 9.91 2.74
CA THR A 6 4.57 10.80 1.57
C THR A 6 3.22 11.32 1.07
N HIS A 7 2.17 10.51 1.13
CA HIS A 7 0.84 10.90 0.66
C HIS A 7 0.05 11.75 1.67
N GLY A 8 0.34 11.63 2.98
CA GLY A 8 -0.50 12.20 4.03
C GLY A 8 -1.90 11.56 4.09
N HIS A 9 -2.83 12.19 4.81
CA HIS A 9 -4.21 11.71 5.01
C HIS A 9 -5.25 12.59 4.29
N HIS A 10 -4.88 13.24 3.18
CA HIS A 10 -5.83 14.04 2.41
C HIS A 10 -6.95 13.14 1.83
N GLU A 11 -8.15 13.72 1.64
CA GLU A 11 -9.33 12.99 1.12
C GLU A 11 -9.05 12.22 -0.19
N SER A 12 -8.24 12.80 -1.10
CA SER A 12 -7.83 12.12 -2.34
C SER A 12 -7.01 10.85 -2.09
N VAL A 13 -6.27 10.77 -0.98
CA VAL A 13 -5.52 9.58 -0.57
C VAL A 13 -6.49 8.53 -0.01
N LEU A 14 -7.37 8.93 0.92
CA LEU A 14 -8.35 8.04 1.52
C LEU A 14 -9.29 7.43 0.46
N ARG A 15 -9.71 8.21 -0.53
CA ARG A 15 -10.55 7.73 -1.64
C ARG A 15 -9.87 6.61 -2.44
N SER A 16 -8.56 6.74 -2.74
CA SER A 16 -7.82 5.68 -3.44
C SER A 16 -7.63 4.42 -2.59
N HIS A 17 -7.60 4.54 -1.28
CA HIS A 17 -7.48 3.40 -0.38
C HIS A 17 -8.82 2.67 -0.20
N SER A 18 -9.94 3.39 -0.11
CA SER A 18 -11.28 2.80 0.06
C SER A 18 -11.76 1.98 -1.16
N TRP A 19 -11.13 2.16 -2.34
CA TRP A 19 -11.39 1.36 -3.54
C TRP A 19 -10.79 -0.06 -3.45
N ARG A 20 -9.83 -0.26 -2.56
CA ARG A 20 -9.11 -1.52 -2.42
C ARG A 20 -9.97 -2.56 -1.71
N THR A 21 -9.94 -3.78 -2.24
CA THR A 21 -10.56 -4.99 -1.67
C THR A 21 -9.52 -6.08 -1.55
N ALA A 22 -9.81 -7.15 -0.81
CA ALA A 22 -8.93 -8.31 -0.79
C ALA A 22 -8.77 -8.93 -2.19
N GLU A 23 -9.80 -8.91 -3.03
CA GLU A 23 -9.75 -9.43 -4.39
C GLU A 23 -8.75 -8.69 -5.28
N ASN A 24 -8.79 -7.34 -5.29
CA ASN A 24 -7.93 -6.55 -6.17
C ASN A 24 -6.55 -6.23 -5.57
N SER A 25 -6.33 -6.45 -4.27
CA SER A 25 -5.11 -6.05 -3.55
C SER A 25 -4.39 -7.20 -2.83
N ALA A 26 -5.07 -8.30 -2.55
CA ALA A 26 -4.53 -9.47 -1.87
C ALA A 26 -4.93 -10.79 -2.56
N GLY A 27 -5.35 -10.74 -3.83
CA GLY A 27 -5.82 -11.90 -4.59
C GLY A 27 -4.83 -13.09 -4.59
N TYR A 28 -3.53 -12.81 -4.60
CA TYR A 28 -2.46 -13.80 -4.51
C TYR A 28 -2.46 -14.58 -3.18
N LEU A 29 -2.95 -13.96 -2.09
CA LEU A 29 -3.05 -14.56 -0.75
C LEU A 29 -4.32 -15.39 -0.56
N LEU A 30 -5.44 -15.02 -1.20
CA LEU A 30 -6.77 -15.61 -0.92
C LEU A 30 -6.80 -17.14 -0.98
N PRO A 31 -6.12 -17.83 -1.92
CA PRO A 31 -6.11 -19.29 -1.97
C PRO A 31 -5.46 -19.97 -0.75
N HIS A 32 -4.68 -19.21 0.03
CA HIS A 32 -3.95 -19.70 1.19
C HIS A 32 -4.70 -19.50 2.51
N LEU A 33 -5.78 -18.71 2.52
CA LEU A 33 -6.59 -18.46 3.71
C LEU A 33 -7.55 -19.62 3.98
N ARG A 34 -7.78 -19.89 5.26
CA ARG A 34 -8.74 -20.90 5.75
C ARG A 34 -9.45 -20.38 7.00
N PRO A 35 -10.72 -20.76 7.20
CA PRO A 35 -11.43 -20.49 8.45
C PRO A 35 -10.65 -21.00 9.68
N GLY A 36 -10.60 -20.19 10.72
CA GLY A 36 -9.92 -20.48 11.97
C GLY A 36 -8.46 -19.99 12.03
N MET A 37 -7.89 -19.49 10.95
CA MET A 37 -6.54 -18.91 10.93
C MET A 37 -6.49 -17.60 11.73
N SER A 38 -5.40 -17.37 12.46
CA SER A 38 -5.08 -16.06 13.05
C SER A 38 -4.36 -15.19 12.03
N LEU A 39 -4.83 -13.95 11.85
CA LEU A 39 -4.33 -12.98 10.86
C LEU A 39 -3.84 -11.70 11.53
N LEU A 40 -2.67 -11.23 11.14
CA LEU A 40 -2.20 -9.86 11.38
C LEU A 40 -2.19 -9.10 10.04
N ASP A 41 -2.89 -7.97 9.98
CA ASP A 41 -2.82 -7.04 8.84
C ASP A 41 -2.04 -5.79 9.27
N VAL A 42 -0.84 -5.64 8.72
CA VAL A 42 0.11 -4.55 9.03
C VAL A 42 -0.15 -3.38 8.09
N GLY A 43 -0.42 -2.20 8.66
CA GLY A 43 -0.76 -1.02 7.88
C GLY A 43 -2.16 -1.14 7.27
N ALA A 44 -3.15 -1.47 8.09
CA ALA A 44 -4.53 -1.77 7.68
C ALA A 44 -5.23 -0.62 6.90
N GLY A 45 -4.74 0.62 7.02
CA GLY A 45 -5.28 1.78 6.32
C GLY A 45 -6.76 2.01 6.63
N PRO A 46 -7.62 2.20 5.61
CA PRO A 46 -9.06 2.35 5.83
C PRO A 46 -9.77 1.07 6.29
N GLY A 47 -9.07 -0.06 6.38
CA GLY A 47 -9.63 -1.33 6.87
C GLY A 47 -10.43 -2.14 5.86
N THR A 48 -10.54 -1.72 4.61
CA THR A 48 -11.35 -2.43 3.60
C THR A 48 -10.79 -3.81 3.26
N ILE A 49 -9.47 -3.90 3.05
CA ILE A 49 -8.78 -5.19 2.83
C ILE A 49 -8.87 -6.04 4.10
N THR A 50 -8.59 -5.44 5.26
CA THR A 50 -8.65 -6.13 6.57
C THR A 50 -10.01 -6.76 6.82
N ALA A 51 -11.10 -6.03 6.53
CA ALA A 51 -12.46 -6.54 6.72
C ALA A 51 -12.78 -7.74 5.81
N ASP A 52 -12.31 -7.71 4.57
CA ASP A 52 -12.49 -8.83 3.65
C ASP A 52 -11.68 -10.06 4.09
N LEU A 53 -10.42 -9.85 4.51
CA LEU A 53 -9.55 -10.93 5.01
C LEU A 53 -10.10 -11.52 6.31
N ALA A 54 -10.62 -10.68 7.23
CA ALA A 54 -11.22 -11.12 8.48
C ALA A 54 -12.40 -12.09 8.23
N ARG A 55 -13.30 -11.76 7.31
CA ARG A 55 -14.42 -12.66 6.92
C ARG A 55 -13.95 -14.02 6.44
N LEU A 56 -12.82 -14.07 5.73
CA LEU A 56 -12.28 -15.32 5.16
C LEU A 56 -11.63 -16.23 6.21
N VAL A 57 -11.17 -15.65 7.31
CA VAL A 57 -10.52 -16.43 8.39
C VAL A 57 -11.44 -16.71 9.57
N GLU A 58 -12.66 -16.12 9.63
CA GLU A 58 -13.62 -16.43 10.71
C GLU A 58 -13.80 -17.95 10.92
N PRO A 59 -13.86 -18.44 12.17
CA PRO A 59 -13.84 -17.72 13.45
C PRO A 59 -12.42 -17.44 14.00
N GLY A 60 -11.41 -17.35 13.14
CA GLY A 60 -10.04 -17.02 13.52
C GLY A 60 -9.93 -15.55 13.97
N ARG A 61 -8.91 -15.27 14.79
CA ARG A 61 -8.63 -13.93 15.28
C ARG A 61 -7.99 -13.08 14.19
N THR A 62 -8.48 -11.85 14.03
CA THR A 62 -7.85 -10.83 13.17
C THR A 62 -7.33 -9.68 14.01
N THR A 63 -6.11 -9.23 13.72
CA THR A 63 -5.49 -8.04 14.33
C THR A 63 -5.16 -7.05 13.23
N ALA A 64 -5.66 -5.82 13.33
CA ALA A 64 -5.33 -4.69 12.46
C ALA A 64 -4.30 -3.80 13.15
N LEU A 65 -3.14 -3.59 12.52
CA LEU A 65 -2.06 -2.78 13.07
C LEU A 65 -1.85 -1.52 12.24
N GLU A 66 -1.72 -0.39 12.93
CA GLU A 66 -1.36 0.90 12.35
C GLU A 66 -0.24 1.59 13.11
N ALA A 67 0.53 2.43 12.41
CA ALA A 67 1.70 3.10 12.98
C ALA A 67 1.36 4.17 14.03
N ASN A 68 0.12 4.67 14.06
CA ASN A 68 -0.32 5.69 15.00
C ASN A 68 -1.84 5.66 15.23
N ALA A 69 -2.28 6.27 16.33
CA ALA A 69 -3.67 6.24 16.75
C ALA A 69 -4.62 6.90 15.73
N ALA A 70 -4.21 7.98 15.07
CA ALA A 70 -5.07 8.69 14.12
C ALA A 70 -5.35 7.83 12.87
N ALA A 71 -4.36 7.09 12.37
CA ALA A 71 -4.55 6.12 11.29
C ALA A 71 -5.45 4.96 11.75
N LEU A 72 -5.23 4.45 12.97
CA LEU A 72 -6.02 3.37 13.54
C LEU A 72 -7.49 3.76 13.75
N ASP A 73 -7.78 5.02 14.08
CA ASP A 73 -9.16 5.50 14.25
C ASP A 73 -9.91 5.53 12.89
N ILE A 74 -9.20 5.80 11.79
CA ILE A 74 -9.76 5.65 10.43
C ILE A 74 -10.09 4.18 10.16
N THR A 75 -9.19 3.26 10.49
CA THR A 75 -9.43 1.82 10.34
C THR A 75 -10.66 1.40 11.16
N LYS A 76 -10.74 1.74 12.44
CA LYS A 76 -11.86 1.39 13.34
C LYS A 76 -13.20 1.84 12.80
N SER A 77 -13.28 3.04 12.19
CA SER A 77 -14.53 3.58 11.67
C SER A 77 -15.15 2.70 10.58
N ALA A 78 -14.33 1.98 9.81
CA ALA A 78 -14.81 1.03 8.81
C ALA A 78 -15.48 -0.21 9.41
N PHE A 79 -15.20 -0.51 10.68
CA PHE A 79 -15.71 -1.69 11.38
C PHE A 79 -16.93 -1.40 12.28
N GLU A 80 -17.32 -0.12 12.48
CA GLU A 80 -18.43 0.26 13.39
C GLU A 80 -19.76 -0.45 13.10
N ASN A 81 -19.99 -0.81 11.82
CA ASN A 81 -21.23 -1.46 11.38
C ASN A 81 -21.01 -2.89 10.87
N LEU A 82 -19.84 -3.47 11.13
CA LEU A 82 -19.50 -4.83 10.75
C LEU A 82 -19.54 -5.73 12.00
N ASP A 83 -20.16 -6.89 11.86
CA ASP A 83 -20.14 -7.95 12.88
C ASP A 83 -18.87 -8.79 12.70
N LEU A 84 -17.70 -8.19 12.98
CA LEU A 84 -16.38 -8.81 12.86
C LEU A 84 -15.59 -8.54 14.14
N ASP A 85 -15.03 -9.60 14.72
CA ASP A 85 -14.13 -9.49 15.90
C ASP A 85 -12.71 -9.19 15.42
N VAL A 86 -12.32 -7.92 15.48
CA VAL A 86 -10.99 -7.44 15.07
C VAL A 86 -10.35 -6.67 16.21
N GLU A 87 -9.14 -7.10 16.57
CA GLU A 87 -8.29 -6.36 17.51
C GLU A 87 -7.56 -5.23 16.79
N PHE A 88 -7.50 -4.05 17.39
CA PHE A 88 -6.86 -2.86 16.83
C PHE A 88 -5.64 -2.46 17.65
N VAL A 89 -4.46 -2.45 17.02
CA VAL A 89 -3.17 -2.23 17.67
C VAL A 89 -2.42 -1.07 17.03
N VAL A 90 -1.87 -0.17 17.83
CA VAL A 90 -0.87 0.80 17.39
C VAL A 90 0.51 0.21 17.60
N GLY A 91 1.35 0.17 16.55
CA GLY A 91 2.70 -0.39 16.65
C GLY A 91 3.61 0.01 15.50
N ASP A 92 4.91 -0.05 15.77
CA ASP A 92 5.96 0.13 14.73
C ASP A 92 6.30 -1.24 14.14
N VAL A 93 6.15 -1.39 12.84
CA VAL A 93 6.47 -2.65 12.14
C VAL A 93 7.94 -3.07 12.25
N HIS A 94 8.83 -2.13 12.61
CA HIS A 94 10.24 -2.46 12.85
C HIS A 94 10.52 -3.07 14.23
N ALA A 95 9.54 -3.00 15.16
CA ALA A 95 9.65 -3.51 16.54
C ALA A 95 8.23 -3.77 17.07
N LEU A 96 7.62 -4.86 16.61
CA LEU A 96 6.24 -5.22 16.98
C LEU A 96 6.17 -5.67 18.45
N ASP A 97 5.34 -4.97 19.23
CA ASP A 97 5.02 -5.41 20.62
C ASP A 97 3.96 -6.52 20.59
N LEU A 98 4.28 -7.60 19.90
CA LEU A 98 3.45 -8.78 19.72
C LEU A 98 4.31 -10.03 19.97
N PRO A 99 3.74 -11.10 20.56
CA PRO A 99 4.48 -12.33 20.84
C PRO A 99 4.97 -13.01 19.55
N ASP A 100 6.05 -13.78 19.67
CA ASP A 100 6.54 -14.67 18.63
C ASP A 100 5.47 -15.73 18.29
N ASP A 101 5.52 -16.30 17.08
CA ASP A 101 4.76 -17.48 16.68
C ASP A 101 3.25 -17.38 16.92
N THR A 102 2.67 -16.19 16.74
CA THR A 102 1.27 -15.91 17.10
C THR A 102 0.30 -16.06 15.96
N TYR A 103 0.68 -15.63 14.74
CA TYR A 103 -0.22 -15.55 13.60
C TYR A 103 0.04 -16.63 12.57
N ASP A 104 -1.03 -17.24 12.03
CA ASP A 104 -0.93 -18.15 10.88
C ASP A 104 -0.61 -17.40 9.59
N VAL A 105 -1.08 -16.15 9.50
CA VAL A 105 -0.87 -15.25 8.35
C VAL A 105 -0.50 -13.85 8.84
N VAL A 106 0.55 -13.28 8.27
CA VAL A 106 0.92 -11.87 8.45
C VAL A 106 0.90 -11.19 7.08
N HIS A 107 0.03 -10.21 6.90
CA HIS A 107 -0.19 -9.53 5.62
C HIS A 107 0.24 -8.06 5.71
N ALA A 108 0.73 -7.52 4.59
CA ALA A 108 0.92 -6.08 4.42
C ALA A 108 0.70 -5.67 2.95
N HIS A 109 -0.08 -4.63 2.73
CA HIS A 109 -0.34 -4.08 1.40
C HIS A 109 0.11 -2.63 1.29
N GLN A 110 1.09 -2.37 0.42
CA GLN A 110 1.70 -1.05 0.21
C GLN A 110 2.23 -0.40 1.51
N VAL A 111 2.96 -1.18 2.30
CA VAL A 111 3.59 -0.76 3.54
C VAL A 111 5.11 -0.65 3.38
N LEU A 112 5.74 -1.67 2.81
CA LEU A 112 7.21 -1.75 2.75
C LEU A 112 7.82 -0.62 1.90
N GLN A 113 7.08 -0.10 0.94
CA GLN A 113 7.47 1.09 0.17
C GLN A 113 7.58 2.38 1.00
N HIS A 114 6.99 2.42 2.20
CA HIS A 114 6.92 3.61 3.05
C HIS A 114 7.80 3.53 4.29
N VAL A 115 8.39 2.38 4.60
CA VAL A 115 9.21 2.18 5.81
C VAL A 115 10.70 2.36 5.53
N ALA A 116 11.43 2.82 6.53
CA ALA A 116 12.86 3.13 6.38
C ALA A 116 13.74 1.87 6.29
N ASP A 117 13.34 0.77 6.94
CA ASP A 117 14.04 -0.52 6.91
C ASP A 117 13.05 -1.66 6.62
N PRO A 118 12.74 -1.92 5.34
CA PRO A 118 11.81 -2.99 4.96
C PRO A 118 12.32 -4.39 5.32
N VAL A 119 13.64 -4.57 5.41
CA VAL A 119 14.23 -5.86 5.82
C VAL A 119 13.95 -6.12 7.31
N GLN A 120 14.08 -5.09 8.17
CA GLN A 120 13.74 -5.22 9.58
C GLN A 120 12.23 -5.42 9.78
N ALA A 121 11.39 -4.72 9.02
CA ALA A 121 9.96 -4.94 9.03
C ALA A 121 9.60 -6.40 8.69
N LEU A 122 10.21 -6.96 7.65
CA LEU A 122 10.01 -8.36 7.27
C LEU A 122 10.54 -9.35 8.34
N ARG A 123 11.62 -9.04 9.06
CA ARG A 123 12.09 -9.86 10.19
C ARG A 123 11.07 -9.91 11.31
N GLU A 124 10.47 -8.77 11.66
CA GLU A 124 9.43 -8.71 12.68
C GLU A 124 8.15 -9.44 12.24
N MET A 125 7.72 -9.23 10.98
CA MET A 125 6.59 -9.97 10.42
C MET A 125 6.83 -11.48 10.46
N ARG A 126 8.06 -11.94 10.16
CA ARG A 126 8.44 -13.35 10.27
C ARG A 126 8.41 -13.83 11.72
N ARG A 127 8.94 -13.04 12.67
CA ARG A 127 9.01 -13.40 14.09
C ARG A 127 7.62 -13.65 14.69
N VAL A 128 6.65 -12.78 14.39
CA VAL A 128 5.28 -12.92 14.91
C VAL A 128 4.44 -13.95 14.15
N CYS A 129 4.90 -14.38 12.97
CA CYS A 129 4.30 -15.47 12.19
C CYS A 129 4.72 -16.82 12.78
N LYS A 130 3.78 -17.78 12.86
CA LYS A 130 4.07 -19.15 13.32
C LYS A 130 5.03 -19.85 12.36
N PRO A 131 5.89 -20.75 12.84
CA PRO A 131 6.66 -21.63 11.95
C PRO A 131 5.76 -22.36 10.96
N GLY A 132 6.08 -22.23 9.66
CA GLY A 132 5.25 -22.76 8.58
C GLY A 132 4.02 -21.92 8.23
N GLY A 133 3.81 -20.78 8.90
CA GLY A 133 2.81 -19.80 8.54
C GLY A 133 3.23 -18.96 7.32
N THR A 134 2.35 -18.06 6.89
CA THR A 134 2.54 -17.28 5.66
C THR A 134 2.76 -15.80 5.98
N VAL A 135 3.85 -15.23 5.47
CA VAL A 135 4.03 -13.78 5.37
C VAL A 135 3.76 -13.36 3.94
N ALA A 136 2.76 -12.50 3.74
CA ALA A 136 2.26 -12.07 2.44
C ALA A 136 2.41 -10.56 2.29
N VAL A 137 3.15 -10.10 1.29
CA VAL A 137 3.35 -8.67 1.05
C VAL A 137 3.12 -8.30 -0.41
N ARG A 138 2.56 -7.11 -0.63
CA ARG A 138 2.33 -6.55 -1.96
C ARG A 138 2.61 -5.05 -1.95
N ASP A 139 3.52 -4.60 -2.80
CA ASP A 139 3.88 -3.18 -2.91
C ASP A 139 3.96 -2.72 -4.35
N SER A 140 3.74 -1.42 -4.58
CA SER A 140 3.82 -0.81 -5.90
C SER A 140 5.26 -0.78 -6.42
N ASP A 141 5.37 -0.81 -7.73
CA ASP A 141 6.60 -0.55 -8.47
C ASP A 141 6.38 0.62 -9.43
N TYR A 142 6.67 1.83 -8.98
CA TYR A 142 6.33 3.05 -9.73
C TYR A 142 7.06 3.15 -11.08
N HIS A 143 8.30 2.67 -11.20
CA HIS A 143 8.99 2.58 -12.50
C HIS A 143 8.36 1.55 -13.45
N GLY A 144 7.53 0.67 -12.95
CA GLY A 144 6.77 -0.30 -13.73
C GLY A 144 5.40 0.20 -14.17
N PHE A 145 5.02 1.45 -13.85
CA PHE A 145 3.77 2.03 -14.34
C PHE A 145 3.87 2.36 -15.82
N VAL A 146 2.82 2.02 -16.56
CA VAL A 146 2.73 2.29 -18.00
C VAL A 146 1.42 3.00 -18.28
N TRP A 147 1.47 4.11 -19.00
CA TRP A 147 0.30 4.89 -19.37
C TRP A 147 0.27 5.26 -20.84
N TYR A 148 -0.92 5.50 -21.35
CA TYR A 148 -1.20 6.05 -22.67
C TYR A 148 -2.37 7.04 -22.56
N PRO A 149 -2.37 8.20 -23.24
CA PRO A 149 -1.26 8.73 -24.05
C PRO A 149 -0.04 9.10 -23.24
N GLU A 150 1.12 9.11 -23.88
CA GLU A 150 2.36 9.64 -23.32
C GLU A 150 2.24 11.17 -23.22
N LEU A 151 2.21 11.69 -21.99
CA LEU A 151 2.18 13.12 -21.69
C LEU A 151 3.45 13.46 -20.91
N PRO A 152 4.28 14.42 -21.39
CA PRO A 152 5.54 14.76 -20.70
C PRO A 152 5.37 15.14 -19.23
N GLU A 153 4.25 15.77 -18.89
CA GLU A 153 3.93 16.15 -17.51
C GLU A 153 3.67 14.94 -16.60
N LEU A 154 3.26 13.79 -17.15
CA LEU A 154 3.14 12.56 -16.37
C LEU A 154 4.51 11.92 -16.11
N ASP A 155 5.49 12.10 -17.01
CA ASP A 155 6.88 11.74 -16.73
C ASP A 155 7.46 12.65 -15.63
N GLU A 156 7.14 13.95 -15.65
CA GLU A 156 7.50 14.88 -14.59
C GLU A 156 6.85 14.50 -13.25
N TRP A 157 5.58 14.11 -13.27
CA TRP A 157 4.89 13.59 -12.08
C TRP A 157 5.61 12.37 -11.50
N MET A 158 5.96 11.41 -12.34
CA MET A 158 6.68 10.21 -11.89
C MET A 158 8.03 10.58 -11.27
N ALA A 159 8.80 11.45 -11.93
CA ALA A 159 10.09 11.92 -11.41
C ALA A 159 9.93 12.69 -10.07
N LEU A 160 8.89 13.50 -9.95
CA LEU A 160 8.56 14.22 -8.72
C LEU A 160 8.22 13.23 -7.59
N TYR A 161 7.32 12.30 -7.83
CA TYR A 161 6.92 11.31 -6.84
C TYR A 161 8.11 10.47 -6.35
N GLN A 162 8.92 9.96 -7.27
CA GLN A 162 10.15 9.20 -6.98
C GLN A 162 11.10 9.98 -6.06
N ARG A 163 11.31 11.25 -6.35
CA ARG A 163 12.18 12.11 -5.56
C ARG A 163 11.64 12.36 -4.15
N MET A 164 10.33 12.66 -4.03
CA MET A 164 9.71 12.95 -2.74
C MET A 164 9.62 11.69 -1.87
N ALA A 165 9.26 10.55 -2.43
CA ALA A 165 9.20 9.29 -1.69
C ALA A 165 10.58 8.91 -1.10
N ARG A 166 11.65 9.01 -1.89
CA ARG A 166 13.02 8.74 -1.40
C ARG A 166 13.51 9.78 -0.39
N ALA A 167 13.12 11.03 -0.52
CA ALA A 167 13.44 12.05 0.49
C ALA A 167 12.78 11.74 1.86
N ASN A 168 11.67 11.00 1.87
CA ASN A 168 11.00 10.50 3.07
C ASN A 168 11.49 9.11 3.53
N SER A 169 12.63 8.64 3.02
CA SER A 169 13.20 7.31 3.29
C SER A 169 12.32 6.13 2.81
N GLY A 170 11.39 6.37 1.92
CA GLY A 170 10.61 5.32 1.25
C GLY A 170 11.29 4.82 -0.03
N GLU A 171 10.85 3.66 -0.52
CA GLU A 171 11.27 3.12 -1.81
C GLU A 171 10.04 2.96 -2.73
N PRO A 172 9.83 3.90 -3.66
CA PRO A 172 8.66 3.85 -4.56
C PRO A 172 8.67 2.65 -5.52
N ASP A 173 9.84 2.03 -5.75
CA ASP A 173 10.00 0.84 -6.59
C ASP A 173 10.13 -0.43 -5.72
N ALA A 174 9.40 -0.49 -4.62
CA ALA A 174 9.45 -1.58 -3.66
C ALA A 174 9.06 -2.92 -4.28
N GLY A 175 8.09 -2.93 -5.20
CA GLY A 175 7.58 -4.16 -5.81
C GLY A 175 8.67 -5.07 -6.36
N ARG A 176 9.65 -4.53 -7.10
CA ARG A 176 10.79 -5.28 -7.66
C ARG A 176 11.81 -5.71 -6.61
N ARG A 177 11.75 -5.18 -5.38
CA ARG A 177 12.72 -5.41 -4.32
C ARG A 177 12.25 -6.44 -3.29
N LEU A 178 10.96 -6.78 -3.25
CA LEU A 178 10.36 -7.61 -2.22
C LEU A 178 11.12 -8.93 -2.04
N LEU A 179 11.43 -9.64 -3.11
CA LEU A 179 12.16 -10.90 -3.03
C LEU A 179 13.56 -10.72 -2.41
N SER A 180 14.29 -9.70 -2.83
CA SER A 180 15.63 -9.44 -2.29
C SER A 180 15.60 -9.07 -0.81
N TRP A 181 14.58 -8.31 -0.37
CA TRP A 181 14.38 -7.97 1.03
C TRP A 181 13.98 -9.17 1.89
N ALA A 182 13.13 -10.05 1.36
CA ALA A 182 12.74 -11.27 2.06
C ALA A 182 13.93 -12.21 2.28
N LEU A 183 14.76 -12.42 1.24
CA LEU A 183 15.99 -13.20 1.37
C LEU A 183 16.94 -12.59 2.41
N ALA A 184 17.10 -11.26 2.43
CA ALA A 184 17.90 -10.54 3.43
C ALA A 184 17.30 -10.60 4.85
N ALA A 185 15.97 -10.74 4.96
CA ALA A 185 15.28 -10.96 6.23
C ALA A 185 15.38 -12.41 6.74
N GLY A 186 15.91 -13.33 5.91
CA GLY A 186 16.17 -14.73 6.28
C GLY A 186 15.07 -15.70 5.88
N PHE A 187 14.13 -15.33 5.01
CA PHE A 187 13.19 -16.29 4.44
C PHE A 187 13.91 -17.22 3.45
N GLU A 188 13.70 -18.52 3.58
CA GLU A 188 14.29 -19.54 2.69
C GLU A 188 13.32 -19.92 1.57
N GLN A 189 12.01 -19.79 1.81
CA GLN A 189 10.96 -20.07 0.83
C GLN A 189 10.18 -18.80 0.58
N ALA A 190 10.21 -18.30 -0.65
CA ALA A 190 9.59 -17.07 -1.07
C ALA A 190 9.17 -17.15 -2.54
N ASP A 191 7.87 -17.14 -2.79
CA ASP A 191 7.27 -17.17 -4.12
C ASP A 191 6.92 -15.73 -4.54
N ALA A 192 7.63 -15.20 -5.53
CA ALA A 192 7.43 -13.86 -6.06
C ALA A 192 6.57 -13.89 -7.32
N THR A 193 5.50 -13.11 -7.32
CA THR A 193 4.64 -12.87 -8.47
C THR A 193 4.43 -11.38 -8.72
N THR A 194 3.67 -11.04 -9.73
CA THR A 194 3.29 -9.66 -10.02
C THR A 194 1.84 -9.59 -10.44
N SER A 195 1.19 -8.47 -10.11
CA SER A 195 -0.13 -8.14 -10.62
C SER A 195 -0.22 -6.67 -11.01
N THR A 196 -1.25 -6.30 -11.73
CA THR A 196 -1.48 -4.92 -12.15
C THR A 196 -2.89 -4.48 -11.79
N TRP A 197 -3.03 -3.23 -11.33
CA TRP A 197 -4.29 -2.53 -11.47
C TRP A 197 -4.31 -1.84 -12.83
N ALA A 198 -5.45 -1.88 -13.49
CA ALA A 198 -5.64 -1.22 -14.77
C ALA A 198 -6.86 -0.29 -14.72
N PHE A 199 -6.66 0.98 -15.06
CA PHE A 199 -7.71 1.99 -15.14
C PHE A 199 -7.91 2.35 -16.60
N THR A 200 -8.99 1.87 -17.20
CA THR A 200 -9.19 1.91 -18.67
C THR A 200 -10.54 2.46 -19.10
N ASN A 201 -11.59 2.25 -18.32
CA ASN A 201 -12.90 2.80 -18.64
C ASN A 201 -13.04 4.27 -18.16
N PRO A 202 -14.04 5.02 -18.62
CA PRO A 202 -14.18 6.44 -18.28
C PRO A 202 -14.30 6.71 -16.78
N GLU A 203 -15.00 5.86 -16.02
CA GLU A 203 -15.20 6.02 -14.59
C GLU A 203 -13.89 5.82 -13.83
N ASP A 204 -13.15 4.75 -14.13
CA ASP A 204 -11.84 4.46 -13.56
C ASP A 204 -10.84 5.57 -13.85
N ARG A 205 -10.82 6.08 -15.10
CA ARG A 205 -9.94 7.19 -15.48
C ARG A 205 -10.27 8.47 -14.72
N ALA A 206 -11.56 8.83 -14.64
CA ALA A 206 -12.01 9.98 -13.87
C ALA A 206 -11.62 9.86 -12.39
N PHE A 207 -11.78 8.66 -11.81
CA PHE A 207 -11.36 8.35 -10.45
C PHE A 207 -9.85 8.54 -10.26
N TRP A 208 -9.03 7.83 -11.04
CA TRP A 208 -7.58 7.81 -10.86
C TRP A 208 -6.92 9.14 -11.23
N GLY A 209 -7.26 9.70 -12.40
CA GLY A 209 -6.73 10.98 -12.86
C GLY A 209 -7.17 12.15 -11.98
N GLY A 210 -8.45 12.18 -11.58
CA GLY A 210 -8.97 13.20 -10.67
C GLY A 210 -8.28 13.15 -9.30
N MET A 211 -8.08 11.96 -8.77
CA MET A 211 -7.37 11.74 -7.51
C MET A 211 -5.92 12.27 -7.57
N TRP A 212 -5.16 11.96 -8.63
CA TRP A 212 -3.79 12.45 -8.78
C TRP A 212 -3.73 13.95 -9.09
N ALA A 213 -4.68 14.48 -9.89
CA ALA A 213 -4.79 15.91 -10.14
C ALA A 213 -4.96 16.71 -8.84
N ASP A 214 -5.79 16.21 -7.92
CA ASP A 214 -5.96 16.84 -6.60
C ASP A 214 -4.75 16.62 -5.69
N ARG A 215 -4.17 15.41 -5.69
CA ARG A 215 -3.06 15.04 -4.81
C ARG A 215 -1.82 15.89 -5.04
N VAL A 216 -1.46 16.17 -6.30
CA VAL A 216 -0.28 16.99 -6.62
C VAL A 216 -0.42 18.45 -6.25
N LEU A 217 -1.63 18.92 -5.92
CA LEU A 217 -1.88 20.31 -5.50
C LEU A 217 -2.20 20.45 -4.00
N LYS A 218 -2.78 19.41 -3.36
CA LYS A 218 -3.48 19.57 -2.07
C LYS A 218 -3.01 18.63 -0.97
N SER A 219 -2.09 17.69 -1.24
CA SER A 219 -1.63 16.70 -0.25
C SER A 219 -0.27 17.06 0.34
N ALA A 220 0.17 16.27 1.33
CA ALA A 220 1.52 16.39 1.89
C ALA A 220 2.62 16.30 0.81
N LEU A 221 2.41 15.55 -0.28
CA LEU A 221 3.30 15.52 -1.44
C LEU A 221 3.45 16.92 -2.07
N ALA A 222 2.34 17.66 -2.22
CA ALA A 222 2.35 19.00 -2.76
C ALA A 222 3.14 19.98 -1.87
N ASP A 223 2.92 19.90 -0.55
CA ASP A 223 3.61 20.75 0.42
C ASP A 223 5.12 20.47 0.43
N GLN A 224 5.52 19.20 0.38
CA GLN A 224 6.92 18.79 0.27
C GLN A 224 7.55 19.25 -1.05
N ALA A 225 6.83 19.13 -2.16
CA ALA A 225 7.29 19.59 -3.47
C ALA A 225 7.56 21.09 -3.46
N ARG A 226 6.63 21.90 -2.94
CA ARG A 226 6.80 23.36 -2.76
C ARG A 226 7.99 23.68 -1.87
N ALA A 227 8.11 23.01 -0.73
CA ALA A 227 9.23 23.19 0.20
C ALA A 227 10.59 22.83 -0.43
N SER A 228 10.60 21.90 -1.41
CA SER A 228 11.81 21.52 -2.18
C SER A 228 12.09 22.43 -3.38
N GLY A 229 11.30 23.51 -3.57
CA GLY A 229 11.50 24.49 -4.63
C GLY A 229 10.84 24.17 -5.97
N VAL A 230 9.91 23.21 -6.01
CA VAL A 230 9.12 22.93 -7.24
C VAL A 230 8.17 24.10 -7.48
N PRO A 231 8.20 24.74 -8.68
CA PRO A 231 7.32 25.84 -9.00
C PRO A 231 5.84 25.45 -9.00
N GLU A 232 4.96 26.32 -8.51
CA GLU A 232 3.51 26.08 -8.53
C GLU A 232 3.00 25.79 -9.94
N GLN A 233 3.49 26.50 -10.94
CA GLN A 233 3.15 26.30 -12.35
C GLN A 233 3.42 24.86 -12.81
N GLN A 234 4.48 24.19 -12.32
CA GLN A 234 4.79 22.80 -12.64
C GLN A 234 3.76 21.85 -12.00
N LEU A 235 3.37 22.10 -10.74
CA LEU A 235 2.35 21.29 -10.07
C LEU A 235 0.98 21.44 -10.75
N GLU A 236 0.64 22.66 -11.17
CA GLU A 236 -0.58 22.95 -11.95
C GLU A 236 -0.56 22.23 -13.31
N ALA A 237 0.57 22.24 -14.03
CA ALA A 237 0.72 21.54 -15.30
C ALA A 237 0.54 20.02 -15.14
N ILE A 238 1.15 19.43 -14.13
CA ILE A 238 0.98 18.01 -13.81
C ILE A 238 -0.49 17.71 -13.46
N SER A 239 -1.13 18.53 -12.65
CA SER A 239 -2.55 18.38 -12.31
C SER A 239 -3.44 18.43 -13.55
N GLN A 240 -3.20 19.38 -14.45
CA GLN A 240 -3.95 19.52 -15.69
C GLN A 240 -3.71 18.32 -16.62
N ALA A 241 -2.49 17.80 -16.70
CA ALA A 241 -2.18 16.63 -17.50
C ALA A 241 -2.95 15.38 -17.02
N TRP A 242 -3.07 15.18 -15.70
CA TRP A 242 -3.90 14.09 -15.15
C TRP A 242 -5.37 14.24 -15.52
N ARG A 243 -5.94 15.45 -15.55
CA ARG A 243 -7.30 15.72 -16.00
C ARG A 243 -7.45 15.42 -17.49
N THR A 244 -6.50 15.92 -18.30
CA THR A 244 -6.45 15.66 -19.74
C THR A 244 -6.38 14.16 -20.03
N TRP A 245 -5.53 13.42 -19.31
CA TRP A 245 -5.43 11.97 -19.44
C TRP A 245 -6.77 11.31 -19.11
N ALA A 246 -7.43 11.70 -18.00
CA ALA A 246 -8.71 11.13 -17.59
C ALA A 246 -9.81 11.32 -18.65
N ASP A 247 -9.83 12.48 -19.30
CA ASP A 247 -10.83 12.86 -20.30
C ASP A 247 -10.51 12.28 -21.70
N THR A 248 -9.29 11.77 -21.92
CA THR A 248 -8.88 11.27 -23.25
C THR A 248 -9.52 9.91 -23.54
N PRO A 249 -10.32 9.77 -24.61
CA PRO A 249 -10.86 8.48 -25.02
C PRO A 249 -9.74 7.48 -25.35
N GLY A 250 -9.84 6.28 -24.78
CA GLY A 250 -8.84 5.22 -24.96
C GLY A 250 -7.58 5.39 -24.13
N ALA A 251 -7.51 6.39 -23.24
CA ALA A 251 -6.42 6.48 -22.27
C ALA A 251 -6.44 5.30 -21.30
N THR A 252 -5.26 4.84 -20.91
CA THR A 252 -5.07 3.70 -19.99
C THR A 252 -3.90 3.95 -19.08
N ILE A 253 -3.95 3.37 -17.89
CA ILE A 253 -2.78 3.22 -17.02
C ILE A 253 -2.78 1.82 -16.41
N SER A 254 -1.61 1.18 -16.40
CA SER A 254 -1.35 -0.07 -15.69
C SER A 254 -0.36 0.19 -14.56
N ILE A 255 -0.72 -0.22 -13.36
CA ILE A 255 0.01 0.01 -12.12
C ILE A 255 0.58 -1.30 -11.66
N LEU A 256 1.87 -1.51 -11.87
CA LEU A 256 2.57 -2.73 -11.50
C LEU A 256 2.72 -2.83 -9.98
N HIS A 257 2.47 -4.02 -9.46
CA HIS A 257 2.79 -4.42 -8.09
C HIS A 257 3.62 -5.69 -8.08
N GLY A 258 4.64 -5.72 -7.23
CA GLY A 258 5.25 -6.96 -6.79
C GLY A 258 4.43 -7.59 -5.69
N GLU A 259 4.36 -8.91 -5.70
CA GLU A 259 3.67 -9.74 -4.72
C GLU A 259 4.63 -10.81 -4.22
N LEU A 260 4.55 -11.16 -2.96
CA LEU A 260 5.42 -12.15 -2.36
C LEU A 260 4.68 -12.95 -1.29
N LEU A 261 4.79 -14.27 -1.38
CA LEU A 261 4.39 -15.22 -0.35
C LEU A 261 5.64 -15.89 0.22
N CYS A 262 5.86 -15.74 1.52
CA CYS A 262 6.98 -16.36 2.22
C CYS A 262 6.45 -17.35 3.26
N THR A 263 7.16 -18.46 3.44
CA THR A 263 6.96 -19.38 4.58
C THR A 263 7.87 -18.94 5.74
N ALA A 264 7.32 -18.71 6.94
CA ALA A 264 8.03 -18.28 8.14
C ALA A 264 8.80 -19.41 8.82
#